data_ac5547289729d18dde7e4e2c5558d233
#
_entry.id   ac5547289729d18dde7e4e2c5558d233
#
_cell.length_a   1.000
_cell.length_b   1.000
_cell.length_c   1.000
_cell.angle_alpha   90.00
_cell.angle_beta   90.00
_cell.angle_gamma   90.00
#
_symmetry.space_group_name_H-M   'P 1'
#
loop_
_entity.id
_entity.type
_entity.pdbx_description
1 polymer ?
#
loop_
_entity_poly.entity_id
_entity_poly.type
_entity_poly.pdbx_seq_one_letter_code
_entity_poly.pdbx_strand_id
1 'polypeptide(L)'
;NSVLMISILSHVVEFRNSESGLHVMHIRTLTDLLLHRLAQKTDRYQLDESDIALISTASALHDIGKIVIPEEILNKPGRLTAEEFAIIKNHTVAGAQMLQDLGQAIARDEPLLQVAHAICRWHHERWDGNGYPDRLKGDEIPIAAQVVALADVYDALTSERCYKHAYDHDTALRMILNGECGAFNPLLLG
;
A
#
# COMPACT_ATOMS: atom_id res chain seq x y z
N ASN A 1 1.56 22.38 -2.03
CA ASN A 1 2.26 21.98 -3.29
C ASN A 1 2.90 20.59 -3.22
N SER A 2 3.41 20.15 -2.06
CA SER A 2 4.04 18.82 -1.93
C SER A 2 3.06 17.66 -2.19
N VAL A 3 1.83 17.77 -1.71
CA VAL A 3 0.78 16.74 -1.93
C VAL A 3 0.45 16.57 -3.41
N LEU A 4 0.38 17.69 -4.15
CA LEU A 4 0.14 17.66 -5.60
C LEU A 4 1.29 16.99 -6.35
N MET A 5 2.53 17.30 -6.00
CA MET A 5 3.72 16.69 -6.61
C MET A 5 3.78 15.19 -6.37
N ILE A 6 3.50 14.75 -5.13
CA ILE A 6 3.41 13.33 -4.78
C ILE A 6 2.33 12.63 -5.62
N SER A 7 1.16 13.24 -5.72
CA SER A 7 0.05 12.68 -6.52
C SER A 7 0.43 12.56 -8.00
N ILE A 8 1.11 13.55 -8.57
CA ILE A 8 1.58 13.50 -9.96
C ILE A 8 2.59 12.38 -10.17
N LEU A 9 3.60 12.27 -9.30
CA LEU A 9 4.63 11.23 -9.39
C LEU A 9 4.01 9.83 -9.29
N SER A 10 3.12 9.63 -8.34
CA SER A 10 2.42 8.35 -8.16
C SER A 10 1.56 8.01 -9.39
N HIS A 11 0.91 9.00 -9.97
CA HIS A 11 0.10 8.84 -11.18
C HIS A 11 0.94 8.42 -12.40
N VAL A 12 2.14 8.99 -12.54
CA VAL A 12 3.08 8.62 -13.62
C VAL A 12 3.50 7.15 -13.50
N VAL A 13 3.75 6.68 -12.28
CA VAL A 13 4.09 5.27 -12.04
C VAL A 13 2.91 4.34 -12.34
N GLU A 14 1.70 4.71 -11.92
CA GLU A 14 0.48 3.93 -12.19
C GLU A 14 0.12 3.86 -13.67
N PHE A 15 0.38 4.93 -14.42
CA PHE A 15 0.12 4.96 -15.86
C PHE A 15 0.86 3.82 -16.60
N ARG A 16 2.05 3.43 -16.14
CA ARG A 16 2.78 2.27 -16.67
C ARG A 16 2.09 0.93 -16.38
N ASN A 17 1.30 0.87 -15.32
CA ASN A 17 0.68 -0.37 -14.82
C ASN A 17 -0.73 -0.62 -15.39
N SER A 18 -1.14 0.13 -16.42
CA SER A 18 -2.52 0.06 -16.98
C SER A 18 -3.62 0.20 -15.92
N GLU A 19 -3.30 0.70 -14.74
CA GLU A 19 -4.28 0.99 -13.68
C GLU A 19 -4.96 2.33 -13.96
N SER A 20 -6.22 2.42 -13.58
CA SER A 20 -6.93 3.70 -13.67
C SER A 20 -6.27 4.68 -12.72
N GLY A 21 -6.03 5.92 -13.16
CA GLY A 21 -5.44 6.96 -12.31
C GLY A 21 -6.25 7.32 -11.06
N LEU A 22 -7.29 6.57 -10.76
CA LEU A 22 -8.11 6.69 -9.56
C LEU A 22 -7.55 5.86 -8.38
N HIS A 23 -6.69 4.88 -8.64
CA HIS A 23 -6.17 3.99 -7.60
C HIS A 23 -5.49 4.78 -6.47
N VAL A 24 -4.58 5.70 -6.77
CA VAL A 24 -3.90 6.53 -5.75
C VAL A 24 -4.89 7.33 -4.92
N MET A 25 -5.91 7.91 -5.55
CA MET A 25 -6.97 8.64 -4.83
C MET A 25 -7.74 7.72 -3.89
N HIS A 26 -8.12 6.53 -4.37
CA HIS A 26 -8.83 5.54 -3.55
C HIS A 26 -7.99 5.12 -2.36
N ILE A 27 -6.72 4.79 -2.55
CA ILE A 27 -5.82 4.38 -1.47
C ILE A 27 -5.68 5.49 -0.42
N ARG A 28 -5.48 6.74 -0.82
CA ARG A 28 -5.41 7.86 0.12
C ARG A 28 -6.69 8.02 0.92
N THR A 29 -7.85 8.01 0.25
CA THR A 29 -9.15 8.18 0.89
C THR A 29 -9.46 7.02 1.85
N LEU A 30 -9.23 5.79 1.42
CA LEU A 30 -9.44 4.59 2.25
C LEU A 30 -8.51 4.59 3.46
N THR A 31 -7.24 4.93 3.26
CA THR A 31 -6.25 5.03 4.35
C THR A 31 -6.70 6.06 5.38
N ASP A 32 -7.12 7.23 4.96
CA ASP A 32 -7.63 8.30 5.82
C ASP A 32 -8.85 7.83 6.65
N LEU A 33 -9.84 7.25 5.99
CA LEU A 33 -11.05 6.74 6.66
C LEU A 33 -10.73 5.63 7.66
N LEU A 34 -9.88 4.68 7.30
CA LEU A 34 -9.48 3.58 8.17
C LEU A 34 -8.71 4.07 9.39
N LEU A 35 -7.81 5.04 9.23
CA LEU A 35 -7.04 5.62 10.33
C LEU A 35 -7.93 6.40 11.29
N HIS A 36 -8.86 7.21 10.80
CA HIS A 36 -9.83 7.91 11.64
C HIS A 36 -10.69 6.93 12.44
N ARG A 37 -11.16 5.87 11.78
CA ARG A 37 -11.94 4.83 12.46
C ARG A 37 -11.12 4.09 13.51
N LEU A 38 -9.88 3.76 13.20
CA LEU A 38 -8.97 3.11 14.15
C LEU A 38 -8.70 3.99 15.37
N ALA A 39 -8.43 5.29 15.17
CA ALA A 39 -8.21 6.25 16.26
C ALA A 39 -9.43 6.40 17.20
N GLN A 40 -10.65 6.25 16.65
CA GLN A 40 -11.87 6.24 17.48
C GLN A 40 -12.03 4.95 18.31
N LYS A 41 -11.48 3.83 17.84
CA LYS A 41 -11.62 2.51 18.48
C LYS A 41 -10.59 2.24 19.56
N THR A 42 -9.39 2.78 19.40
CA THR A 42 -8.28 2.45 20.29
C THR A 42 -7.22 3.55 20.32
N ASP A 43 -6.67 3.78 21.51
CA ASP A 43 -5.51 4.67 21.70
C ASP A 43 -4.16 3.95 21.51
N ARG A 44 -4.19 2.68 21.14
CA ARG A 44 -2.99 1.83 21.06
C ARG A 44 -1.90 2.41 20.17
N TYR A 45 -2.28 3.04 19.07
CA TYR A 45 -1.35 3.58 18.08
C TYR A 45 -1.10 5.08 18.22
N GLN A 46 -1.79 5.74 19.16
CA GLN A 46 -1.65 7.18 19.47
C GLN A 46 -1.67 8.08 18.22
N LEU A 47 -2.63 7.81 17.31
CA LEU A 47 -2.78 8.53 16.06
C LEU A 47 -3.51 9.86 16.30
N ASP A 48 -2.86 10.97 16.00
CA ASP A 48 -3.49 12.28 15.92
C ASP A 48 -3.79 12.67 14.46
N GLU A 49 -4.45 13.81 14.28
CA GLU A 49 -4.81 14.33 12.93
C GLU A 49 -3.59 14.57 12.05
N SER A 50 -2.46 14.95 12.63
CA SER A 50 -1.20 15.17 11.92
C SER A 50 -0.62 13.84 11.42
N ASP A 51 -0.65 12.81 12.24
CA ASP A 51 -0.21 11.46 11.88
C ASP A 51 -1.09 10.89 10.77
N ILE A 52 -2.41 11.03 10.89
CA ILE A 52 -3.36 10.55 9.88
C ILE A 52 -3.14 11.25 8.54
N ALA A 53 -2.99 12.56 8.53
CA ALA A 53 -2.71 13.32 7.32
C ALA A 53 -1.38 12.92 6.68
N LEU A 54 -0.35 12.70 7.48
CA LEU A 54 0.98 12.27 7.03
C LEU A 54 0.93 10.88 6.38
N ILE A 55 0.31 9.90 7.06
CA ILE A 55 0.18 8.53 6.55
C ILE A 55 -0.66 8.50 5.29
N SER A 56 -1.78 9.21 5.27
CA SER A 56 -2.66 9.29 4.09
C SER A 56 -1.94 9.88 2.88
N THR A 57 -1.12 10.90 3.08
CA THR A 57 -0.29 11.49 2.01
C THR A 57 0.78 10.51 1.55
N ALA A 58 1.49 9.87 2.47
CA ALA A 58 2.55 8.90 2.18
C ALA A 58 2.02 7.65 1.46
N SER A 59 0.76 7.26 1.69
CA SER A 59 0.15 6.08 1.07
C SER A 59 0.14 6.14 -0.45
N ALA A 60 0.12 7.34 -1.02
CA ALA A 60 0.21 7.56 -2.47
C ALA A 60 1.51 7.01 -3.08
N LEU A 61 2.56 6.85 -2.30
CA LEU A 61 3.89 6.38 -2.74
C LEU A 61 4.09 4.86 -2.60
N HIS A 62 3.11 4.11 -2.10
CA HIS A 62 3.28 2.69 -1.77
C HIS A 62 3.84 1.84 -2.92
N ASP A 63 3.48 2.14 -4.14
CA ASP A 63 3.84 1.40 -5.35
C ASP A 63 4.92 2.09 -6.22
N ILE A 64 5.60 3.11 -5.70
CA ILE A 64 6.62 3.85 -6.49
C ILE A 64 7.73 2.94 -7.00
N GLY A 65 8.04 1.86 -6.31
CA GLY A 65 9.03 0.87 -6.72
C GLY A 65 8.65 0.07 -7.96
N LYS A 66 7.41 0.11 -8.42
CA LYS A 66 7.01 -0.52 -9.68
C LYS A 66 7.72 0.05 -10.90
N ILE A 67 8.34 1.21 -10.77
CA ILE A 67 9.12 1.83 -11.86
C ILE A 67 10.30 0.95 -12.33
N VAL A 68 10.84 0.10 -11.47
CA VAL A 68 11.96 -0.81 -11.80
C VAL A 68 11.49 -2.16 -12.34
N ILE A 69 10.19 -2.43 -12.34
CA ILE A 69 9.66 -3.71 -12.82
C ILE A 69 9.54 -3.67 -14.34
N PRO A 70 10.03 -4.71 -15.07
CA PRO A 70 9.85 -4.81 -16.50
C PRO A 70 8.37 -4.77 -16.89
N GLU A 71 8.06 -4.01 -17.95
CA GLU A 71 6.68 -3.79 -18.39
C GLU A 71 6.01 -5.08 -18.84
N GLU A 72 6.74 -6.00 -19.43
CA GLU A 72 6.25 -7.29 -19.88
C GLU A 72 5.76 -8.16 -18.70
N ILE A 73 6.37 -8.01 -17.54
CA ILE A 73 5.97 -8.71 -16.32
C ILE A 73 4.83 -7.95 -15.64
N LEU A 74 4.97 -6.63 -15.54
CA LEU A 74 4.00 -5.76 -14.86
C LEU A 74 2.61 -5.84 -15.51
N ASN A 75 2.55 -5.87 -16.84
CA ASN A 75 1.31 -5.88 -17.64
C ASN A 75 1.03 -7.24 -18.30
N LYS A 76 1.62 -8.31 -17.80
CA LYS A 76 1.41 -9.64 -18.37
C LYS A 76 -0.05 -10.04 -18.35
N PRO A 77 -0.65 -10.37 -19.51
CA PRO A 77 -2.00 -10.92 -19.55
C PRO A 77 -1.98 -12.36 -19.07
N GLY A 78 -2.45 -12.61 -17.84
CA GLY A 78 -2.55 -13.94 -17.28
C GLY A 78 -1.73 -14.15 -16.02
N ARG A 79 -1.55 -15.43 -15.64
CA ARG A 79 -0.83 -15.77 -14.41
C ARG A 79 0.68 -15.56 -14.54
N LEU A 80 1.27 -15.02 -13.51
CA LEU A 80 2.71 -14.90 -13.36
C LEU A 80 3.31 -16.26 -12.99
N THR A 81 4.51 -16.54 -13.49
CA THR A 81 5.35 -17.63 -12.97
C THR A 81 5.87 -17.28 -11.57
N ALA A 82 6.43 -18.25 -10.87
CA ALA A 82 7.04 -18.01 -9.56
C ALA A 82 8.20 -17.00 -9.66
N GLU A 83 8.99 -17.11 -10.72
CA GLU A 83 10.12 -16.19 -11.01
C GLU A 83 9.64 -14.78 -11.31
N GLU A 84 8.61 -14.63 -12.15
CA GLU A 84 8.01 -13.33 -12.47
C GLU A 84 7.38 -12.70 -11.23
N PHE A 85 6.72 -13.48 -10.38
CA PHE A 85 6.17 -13.00 -9.13
C PHE A 85 7.28 -12.55 -8.16
N ALA A 86 8.41 -13.26 -8.11
CA ALA A 86 9.57 -12.83 -7.33
C ALA A 86 10.11 -11.47 -7.81
N ILE A 87 10.12 -11.22 -9.13
CA ILE A 87 10.50 -9.92 -9.69
C ILE A 87 9.50 -8.84 -9.26
N ILE A 88 8.19 -9.09 -9.36
CA ILE A 88 7.18 -8.10 -8.92
C ILE A 88 7.30 -7.79 -7.43
N LYS A 89 7.53 -8.77 -6.58
CA LYS A 89 7.71 -8.53 -5.14
C LYS A 89 8.83 -7.54 -4.82
N ASN A 90 9.82 -7.44 -5.70
CA ASN A 90 10.96 -6.52 -5.50
C ASN A 90 10.55 -5.04 -5.52
N HIS A 91 9.36 -4.68 -6.02
CA HIS A 91 8.91 -3.28 -5.99
C HIS A 91 8.85 -2.70 -4.57
N THR A 92 8.59 -3.54 -3.56
CA THR A 92 8.55 -3.13 -2.16
C THR A 92 9.91 -2.68 -1.66
N VAL A 93 10.94 -3.49 -1.91
CA VAL A 93 12.33 -3.20 -1.51
C VAL A 93 12.89 -2.04 -2.34
N ALA A 94 12.64 -2.05 -3.65
CA ALA A 94 13.13 -1.00 -4.55
C ALA A 94 12.52 0.38 -4.20
N GLY A 95 11.22 0.45 -3.94
CA GLY A 95 10.56 1.68 -3.52
C GLY A 95 11.09 2.21 -2.20
N ALA A 96 11.26 1.33 -1.21
CA ALA A 96 11.86 1.70 0.07
C ALA A 96 13.28 2.23 -0.08
N GLN A 97 14.10 1.59 -0.92
CA GLN A 97 15.47 2.02 -1.18
C GLN A 97 15.52 3.40 -1.84
N MET A 98 14.68 3.66 -2.83
CA MET A 98 14.58 4.97 -3.48
C MET A 98 14.28 6.10 -2.49
N LEU A 99 13.35 5.87 -1.56
CA LEU A 99 12.98 6.85 -0.55
C LEU A 99 14.09 7.07 0.49
N GLN A 100 14.79 6.01 0.85
CA GLN A 100 15.96 6.08 1.74
C GLN A 100 17.09 6.88 1.09
N ASP A 101 17.43 6.60 -0.16
CA ASP A 101 18.47 7.31 -0.90
C ASP A 101 18.14 8.80 -1.06
N LEU A 102 16.86 9.12 -1.31
CA LEU A 102 16.39 10.50 -1.37
C LEU A 102 16.56 11.21 -0.01
N GLY A 103 16.17 10.56 1.08
CA GLY A 103 16.34 11.10 2.44
C GLY A 103 17.81 11.42 2.77
N GLN A 104 18.71 10.52 2.39
CA GLN A 104 20.15 10.74 2.53
C GLN A 104 20.65 11.90 1.68
N ALA A 105 20.19 12.01 0.43
CA ALA A 105 20.61 13.06 -0.49
C ALA A 105 20.20 14.48 -0.04
N ILE A 106 19.01 14.62 0.57
CA ILE A 106 18.54 15.91 1.08
C ILE A 106 19.09 16.25 2.48
N ALA A 107 19.75 15.30 3.12
CA ALA A 107 20.37 15.43 4.46
C ALA A 107 19.40 16.01 5.52
N ARG A 108 18.13 15.68 5.41
CA ARG A 108 17.06 16.10 6.33
C ARG A 108 16.26 14.90 6.79
N ASP A 109 15.89 14.95 8.04
CA ASP A 109 14.95 13.99 8.62
C ASP A 109 13.51 14.43 8.23
N GLU A 110 13.00 13.84 7.15
CA GLU A 110 11.67 14.14 6.63
C GLU A 110 10.69 13.03 7.04
N PRO A 111 9.77 13.30 7.96
CA PRO A 111 8.82 12.30 8.45
C PRO A 111 8.02 11.63 7.32
N LEU A 112 7.69 12.38 6.26
CA LEU A 112 6.99 11.85 5.09
C LEU A 112 7.79 10.72 4.41
N LEU A 113 9.10 10.88 4.25
CA LEU A 113 9.94 9.87 3.61
C LEU A 113 10.09 8.63 4.48
N GLN A 114 10.16 8.79 5.80
CA GLN A 114 10.22 7.65 6.74
C GLN A 114 8.93 6.83 6.70
N VAL A 115 7.78 7.48 6.75
CA VAL A 115 6.48 6.82 6.68
C VAL A 115 6.27 6.17 5.31
N ALA A 116 6.59 6.87 4.23
CA ALA A 116 6.51 6.34 2.87
C ALA A 116 7.45 5.13 2.67
N HIS A 117 8.66 5.16 3.22
CA HIS A 117 9.58 4.02 3.22
C HIS A 117 8.94 2.80 3.88
N ALA A 118 8.39 2.95 5.07
CA ALA A 118 7.72 1.87 5.80
C ALA A 118 6.53 1.30 5.01
N ILE A 119 5.72 2.17 4.42
CA ILE A 119 4.58 1.76 3.58
C ILE A 119 5.07 1.02 2.33
N CYS A 120 6.04 1.53 1.59
CA CYS A 120 6.58 0.86 0.40
C CYS A 120 7.07 -0.53 0.72
N ARG A 121 7.88 -0.66 1.79
CA ARG A 121 8.52 -1.92 2.13
C ARG A 121 7.52 -2.95 2.65
N TRP A 122 6.54 -2.54 3.47
CA TRP A 122 5.76 -3.47 4.28
C TRP A 122 4.26 -3.52 3.99
N HIS A 123 3.73 -2.85 2.99
CA HIS A 123 2.30 -2.92 2.66
C HIS A 123 1.84 -4.30 2.12
N HIS A 124 2.76 -5.18 1.77
CA HIS A 124 2.48 -6.58 1.42
C HIS A 124 2.78 -7.57 2.56
N GLU A 125 3.20 -7.08 3.72
CA GLU A 125 3.24 -7.91 4.92
C GLU A 125 1.82 -8.27 5.37
N ARG A 126 1.69 -9.39 6.08
CA ARG A 126 0.42 -9.88 6.58
C ARG A 126 0.50 -10.17 8.07
N TRP A 127 -0.60 -9.95 8.77
CA TRP A 127 -0.68 -10.07 10.24
C TRP A 127 -0.16 -11.40 10.79
N ASP A 128 -0.33 -12.48 10.04
CA ASP A 128 0.11 -13.84 10.39
C ASP A 128 1.59 -14.15 10.04
N GLY A 129 2.31 -13.20 9.45
CA GLY A 129 3.71 -13.38 9.03
C GLY A 129 3.88 -14.08 7.68
N ASN A 130 2.81 -14.29 6.92
CA ASN A 130 2.86 -14.94 5.60
C ASN A 130 3.03 -13.94 4.43
N GLY A 131 3.24 -12.67 4.72
CA GLY A 131 3.51 -11.65 3.72
C GLY A 131 4.97 -11.58 3.26
N TYR A 132 5.34 -10.48 2.64
CA TYR A 132 6.69 -10.21 2.16
C TYR A 132 7.00 -8.70 2.24
N PRO A 133 8.29 -8.28 2.21
CA PRO A 133 9.52 -9.04 1.96
C PRO A 133 10.15 -9.66 3.22
N ASP A 134 9.83 -9.17 4.42
CA ASP A 134 10.55 -9.50 5.66
C ASP A 134 9.81 -10.50 6.55
N ARG A 135 8.58 -10.88 6.20
CA ARG A 135 7.71 -11.80 6.95
C ARG A 135 7.47 -11.34 8.40
N LEU A 136 7.25 -10.05 8.55
CA LEU A 136 6.89 -9.45 9.83
C LEU A 136 5.52 -9.96 10.30
N LYS A 137 5.34 -10.06 11.61
CA LYS A 137 4.14 -10.59 12.22
C LYS A 137 3.53 -9.61 13.23
N GLY A 138 2.22 -9.47 13.20
CA GLY A 138 1.50 -8.64 14.15
C GLY A 138 1.97 -7.17 14.09
N ASP A 139 2.20 -6.58 15.25
CA ASP A 139 2.65 -5.19 15.37
C ASP A 139 4.16 -4.96 15.08
N GLU A 140 4.89 -5.97 14.66
CA GLU A 140 6.18 -5.75 13.98
C GLU A 140 5.98 -4.98 12.67
N ILE A 141 4.77 -5.10 12.07
CA ILE A 141 4.39 -4.33 10.89
C ILE A 141 3.96 -2.93 11.34
N PRO A 142 4.58 -1.84 10.88
CA PRO A 142 4.13 -0.49 11.21
C PRO A 142 2.65 -0.28 10.86
N ILE A 143 1.91 0.40 11.72
CA ILE A 143 0.46 0.59 11.52
C ILE A 143 0.13 1.25 10.18
N ALA A 144 0.95 2.18 9.72
CA ALA A 144 0.79 2.79 8.40
C ALA A 144 0.76 1.75 7.27
N ALA A 145 1.68 0.78 7.31
CA ALA A 145 1.72 -0.31 6.33
C ALA A 145 0.55 -1.28 6.48
N GLN A 146 0.10 -1.57 7.71
CA GLN A 146 -1.08 -2.40 7.94
C GLN A 146 -2.34 -1.81 7.33
N VAL A 147 -2.57 -0.52 7.51
CA VAL A 147 -3.74 0.18 6.99
C VAL A 147 -3.70 0.27 5.46
N VAL A 148 -2.56 0.62 4.88
CA VAL A 148 -2.40 0.67 3.43
C VAL A 148 -2.57 -0.72 2.80
N ALA A 149 -2.08 -1.78 3.44
CA ALA A 149 -2.30 -3.16 2.98
C ALA A 149 -3.79 -3.49 2.85
N LEU A 150 -4.60 -3.12 3.83
CA LEU A 150 -6.04 -3.34 3.79
C LEU A 150 -6.72 -2.48 2.72
N ALA A 151 -6.36 -1.21 2.62
CA ALA A 151 -6.87 -0.29 1.61
C ALA A 151 -6.56 -0.79 0.18
N ASP A 152 -5.34 -1.24 -0.06
CA ASP A 152 -4.89 -1.76 -1.35
C ASP A 152 -5.65 -3.03 -1.75
N VAL A 153 -5.83 -3.96 -0.83
CA VAL A 153 -6.61 -5.18 -1.05
C VAL A 153 -8.07 -4.84 -1.36
N TYR A 154 -8.69 -3.95 -0.61
CA TYR A 154 -10.07 -3.55 -0.85
C TYR A 154 -10.24 -2.88 -2.21
N ASP A 155 -9.37 -1.94 -2.57
CA ASP A 155 -9.42 -1.29 -3.88
C ASP A 155 -9.18 -2.30 -5.02
N ALA A 156 -8.24 -3.23 -4.85
CA ALA A 156 -8.00 -4.29 -5.82
C ALA A 156 -9.22 -5.19 -6.05
N LEU A 157 -10.02 -5.45 -5.01
CA LEU A 157 -11.24 -6.25 -5.11
C LEU A 157 -12.39 -5.49 -5.76
N THR A 158 -12.54 -4.20 -5.46
CA THR A 158 -13.69 -3.37 -5.86
C THR A 158 -13.47 -2.57 -7.14
N SER A 159 -12.26 -2.57 -7.69
CA SER A 159 -11.93 -1.90 -8.95
C SER A 159 -11.94 -2.86 -10.13
N GLU A 160 -12.45 -2.41 -11.27
CA GLU A 160 -12.33 -3.16 -12.53
C GLU A 160 -10.89 -3.15 -13.03
N ARG A 161 -10.41 -4.30 -13.44
CA ARG A 161 -9.11 -4.48 -14.09
C ARG A 161 -9.30 -5.26 -15.38
N CYS A 162 -8.35 -5.14 -16.31
CA CYS A 162 -8.43 -5.76 -17.64
C CYS A 162 -8.77 -7.27 -17.63
N TYR A 163 -8.53 -7.94 -16.48
CA TYR A 163 -8.69 -9.40 -16.34
C TYR A 163 -9.74 -9.80 -15.32
N LYS A 164 -10.43 -8.82 -14.69
CA LYS A 164 -11.31 -9.10 -13.55
C LYS A 164 -12.40 -8.07 -13.40
N HIS A 165 -13.64 -8.54 -13.30
CA HIS A 165 -14.76 -7.70 -12.86
C HIS A 165 -14.61 -7.30 -11.39
N ALA A 166 -15.00 -6.07 -11.06
CA ALA A 166 -15.08 -5.60 -9.70
C ALA A 166 -16.08 -6.43 -8.88
N TYR A 167 -15.68 -6.82 -7.67
CA TYR A 167 -16.63 -7.31 -6.68
C TYR A 167 -17.42 -6.16 -6.08
N ASP A 168 -18.65 -6.40 -5.68
CA ASP A 168 -19.40 -5.43 -4.89
C ASP A 168 -18.80 -5.30 -3.47
N HIS A 169 -19.23 -4.26 -2.76
CA HIS A 169 -18.75 -3.95 -1.42
C HIS A 169 -18.92 -5.13 -0.45
N ASP A 170 -20.11 -5.73 -0.39
CA ASP A 170 -20.41 -6.80 0.57
C ASP A 170 -19.58 -8.06 0.27
N THR A 171 -19.40 -8.39 -0.99
CA THR A 171 -18.56 -9.52 -1.42
C THR A 171 -17.10 -9.26 -1.07
N ALA A 172 -16.57 -8.07 -1.34
CA ALA A 172 -15.19 -7.70 -1.01
C ALA A 172 -14.94 -7.78 0.49
N LEU A 173 -15.84 -7.24 1.33
CA LEU A 173 -15.74 -7.33 2.78
C LEU A 173 -15.75 -8.78 3.27
N ARG A 174 -16.65 -9.60 2.73
CA ARG A 174 -16.73 -11.02 3.10
C ARG A 174 -15.42 -11.75 2.77
N MET A 175 -14.83 -11.51 1.61
CA MET A 175 -13.55 -12.11 1.21
C MET A 175 -12.43 -11.72 2.16
N ILE A 176 -12.36 -10.44 2.54
CA ILE A 176 -11.36 -9.92 3.48
C ILE A 176 -11.55 -10.56 4.87
N LEU A 177 -12.78 -10.56 5.39
CA LEU A 177 -13.09 -11.12 6.71
C LEU A 177 -12.88 -12.63 6.79
N ASN A 178 -13.06 -13.35 5.69
CA ASN A 178 -12.81 -14.79 5.60
C ASN A 178 -11.32 -15.15 5.40
N GLY A 179 -10.44 -14.15 5.31
CA GLY A 179 -8.99 -14.37 5.14
C GLY A 179 -8.57 -14.81 3.74
N GLU A 180 -9.42 -14.65 2.72
CA GLU A 180 -9.11 -15.04 1.34
C GLU A 180 -8.03 -14.16 0.71
N CYS A 181 -7.79 -12.97 1.26
CA CYS A 181 -6.80 -12.00 0.80
C CYS A 181 -5.59 -11.90 1.75
N GLY A 182 -5.45 -12.82 2.67
CA GLY A 182 -4.45 -12.80 3.74
C GLY A 182 -5.04 -12.36 5.09
N ALA A 183 -4.20 -12.38 6.12
CA ALA A 183 -4.59 -12.00 7.47
C ALA A 183 -4.30 -10.52 7.74
N PHE A 184 -5.23 -9.85 8.39
CA PHE A 184 -5.14 -8.45 8.80
C PHE A 184 -5.34 -8.30 10.30
N ASN A 185 -4.87 -7.18 10.85
CA ASN A 185 -5.07 -6.83 12.24
C ASN A 185 -6.58 -6.85 12.60
N PRO A 186 -7.00 -7.62 13.63
CA PRO A 186 -8.40 -7.68 14.02
C PRO A 186 -9.02 -6.32 14.38
N LEU A 187 -8.22 -5.37 14.87
CA LEU A 187 -8.67 -4.00 15.15
C LEU A 187 -9.09 -3.23 13.88
N LEU A 188 -8.52 -3.57 12.73
CA LEU A 188 -8.88 -2.97 11.45
C LEU A 188 -10.14 -3.60 10.84
N LEU A 189 -10.43 -4.86 11.17
CA LEU A 189 -11.54 -5.62 10.59
C LEU A 189 -12.88 -5.43 11.32
N GLY A 190 -12.89 -4.89 12.51
CA GLY A 190 -14.10 -4.60 13.30
C GLY A 190 -14.50 -3.15 13.21
#